data_4402465a34fc2a34e382a718cffaf90c
#
_entry.id   4402465a34fc2a34e382a718cffaf90c
#
_cell.length_a   1.000
_cell.length_b   1.000
_cell.length_c   1.000
_cell.angle_alpha   90.00
_cell.angle_beta   90.00
_cell.angle_gamma   90.00
#
_symmetry.space_group_name_H-M   'P 1'
#
loop_
_entity.id
_entity.type
_entity.pdbx_description
1 polymer ?
#
loop_
_entity_poly.entity_id
_entity_poly.type
_entity_poly.pdbx_seq_one_letter_code
_entity_poly.pdbx_strand_id
1 'polypeptide(L)'
;MTDEGFRAPDVAKLVGISYRQLDYWARTGLCSPSVKDAGGSGTQREYSFQDVVLLKTIKNLLDTGVNLQRIRKAIDFLRGHLNEPPQGLTLLSDGNKVYAASSPDEVIDLLARGQGVFALAVDKVWSDVEGSIKKQTLKVARAGGA
;
A
#
# COMPACT_ATOMS: atom_id res chain seq x y z
N MET A 1 -0.64 5.06 -17.60
CA MET A 1 -0.62 4.27 -17.93
C MET A 1 -1.60 3.47 -17.81
N THR A 2 -1.93 2.89 -17.50
CA THR A 2 -2.84 2.10 -17.91
C THR A 2 -3.84 1.89 -16.97
N ASP A 3 -4.99 1.74 -17.46
CA ASP A 3 -6.12 1.36 -16.70
C ASP A 3 -6.11 -0.12 -16.44
N GLU A 4 -5.00 -0.78 -16.75
CA GLU A 4 -4.91 -2.18 -16.48
C GLU A 4 -4.90 -2.44 -15.01
N GLY A 5 -5.74 -3.34 -14.57
CA GLY A 5 -5.78 -3.78 -13.20
C GLY A 5 -4.85 -4.95 -12.95
N PHE A 6 -4.47 -5.11 -11.69
CA PHE A 6 -3.73 -6.28 -11.25
C PHE A 6 -4.72 -7.23 -10.59
N ARG A 7 -4.61 -8.51 -10.92
CA ARG A 7 -5.52 -9.51 -10.35
C ARG A 7 -5.11 -9.87 -8.93
N ALA A 8 -6.09 -10.28 -8.14
CA ALA A 8 -5.88 -10.55 -6.73
C ALA A 8 -4.71 -11.50 -6.42
N PRO A 9 -4.55 -12.62 -7.13
CA PRO A 9 -3.40 -13.50 -6.84
C PRO A 9 -2.05 -12.82 -7.02
N ASP A 10 -1.93 -11.97 -8.04
CA ASP A 10 -0.69 -11.24 -8.30
C ASP A 10 -0.48 -10.16 -7.25
N VAL A 11 -1.55 -9.49 -6.85
CA VAL A 11 -1.49 -8.46 -5.83
C VAL A 11 -1.03 -9.05 -4.49
N ALA A 12 -1.55 -10.21 -4.12
CA ALA A 12 -1.13 -10.87 -2.89
C ALA A 12 0.38 -11.12 -2.89
N LYS A 13 0.93 -11.56 -4.03
CA LYS A 13 2.37 -11.77 -4.16
C LYS A 13 3.14 -10.46 -4.08
N LEU A 14 2.67 -9.43 -4.77
CA LEU A 14 3.35 -8.13 -4.77
C LEU A 14 3.40 -7.53 -3.36
N VAL A 15 2.33 -7.66 -2.62
CA VAL A 15 2.22 -7.09 -1.28
C VAL A 15 2.90 -7.97 -0.22
N GLY A 16 2.96 -9.27 -0.48
CA GLY A 16 3.56 -10.21 0.48
C GLY A 16 2.58 -10.67 1.53
N ILE A 17 1.31 -10.84 1.16
CA ILE A 17 0.26 -11.32 2.06
C ILE A 17 -0.41 -12.55 1.44
N SER A 18 -1.20 -13.26 2.23
CA SER A 18 -1.96 -14.38 1.72
C SER A 18 -3.17 -13.88 0.93
N TYR A 19 -3.65 -14.71 0.00
CA TYR A 19 -4.87 -14.40 -0.73
C TYR A 19 -6.05 -14.22 0.24
N ARG A 20 -6.09 -15.04 1.28
CA ARG A 20 -7.15 -14.95 2.30
C ARG A 20 -7.15 -13.59 2.99
N GLN A 21 -5.97 -13.08 3.33
CA GLN A 21 -5.85 -11.78 3.97
C GLN A 21 -6.28 -10.65 3.03
N LEU A 22 -5.88 -10.73 1.77
CA LEU A 22 -6.30 -9.75 0.77
C LEU A 22 -7.81 -9.76 0.61
N ASP A 23 -8.41 -10.94 0.52
CA ASP A 23 -9.87 -11.09 0.41
C ASP A 23 -10.58 -10.52 1.62
N TYR A 24 -10.06 -10.77 2.81
CA TYR A 24 -10.64 -10.24 4.05
C TYR A 24 -10.61 -8.71 4.06
N TRP A 25 -9.49 -8.12 3.65
CA TRP A 25 -9.38 -6.66 3.60
C TRP A 25 -10.36 -6.05 2.59
N ALA A 26 -10.59 -6.73 1.47
CA ALA A 26 -11.56 -6.26 0.49
C ALA A 26 -12.98 -6.32 1.03
N ARG A 27 -13.33 -7.44 1.66
CA ARG A 27 -14.70 -7.63 2.17
C ARG A 27 -15.02 -6.74 3.37
N THR A 28 -14.03 -6.41 4.18
CA THR A 28 -14.25 -5.56 5.35
C THR A 28 -14.14 -4.08 5.05
N GLY A 29 -13.83 -3.72 3.79
CA GLY A 29 -13.74 -2.33 3.40
C GLY A 29 -12.47 -1.61 3.80
N LEU A 30 -11.46 -2.35 4.30
CA LEU A 30 -10.18 -1.73 4.62
C LEU A 30 -9.51 -1.23 3.35
N CYS A 31 -9.46 -2.06 2.32
CA CYS A 31 -8.96 -1.66 1.01
C CYS A 31 -9.66 -2.51 -0.05
N SER A 32 -10.60 -1.90 -0.75
CA SER A 32 -11.33 -2.56 -1.82
C SER A 32 -10.67 -2.27 -3.16
N PRO A 33 -10.78 -3.20 -4.12
CA PRO A 33 -10.20 -2.96 -5.45
C PRO A 33 -10.92 -1.82 -6.15
N SER A 34 -10.16 -0.90 -6.73
CA SER A 34 -10.75 0.27 -7.39
C SER A 34 -11.02 0.06 -8.87
N VAL A 35 -10.40 -0.92 -9.51
CA VAL A 35 -10.62 -1.17 -10.93
C VAL A 35 -11.85 -2.03 -11.14
N LYS A 36 -11.93 -3.15 -10.42
CA LYS A 36 -13.07 -4.05 -10.56
C LYS A 36 -13.26 -4.85 -9.29
N ASP A 37 -14.44 -4.75 -8.69
CA ASP A 37 -14.79 -5.59 -7.56
C ASP A 37 -15.53 -6.82 -8.08
N ALA A 38 -15.32 -7.94 -7.39
CA ALA A 38 -15.92 -9.17 -7.83
C ALA A 38 -17.26 -9.35 -7.17
N GLY A 39 -18.33 -9.34 -7.82
CA GLY A 39 -19.64 -9.53 -7.24
C GLY A 39 -19.78 -10.76 -6.35
N GLY A 40 -19.08 -11.85 -6.64
CA GLY A 40 -19.17 -13.06 -5.81
C GLY A 40 -17.90 -13.87 -5.79
N SER A 41 -16.95 -13.58 -6.66
CA SER A 41 -15.70 -14.33 -6.75
C SER A 41 -14.53 -13.38 -6.57
N GLY A 42 -13.74 -13.61 -5.51
CA GLY A 42 -12.57 -12.79 -5.21
C GLY A 42 -11.52 -12.79 -6.30
N THR A 43 -11.45 -13.85 -7.10
CA THR A 43 -10.44 -13.96 -8.16
C THR A 43 -10.66 -13.00 -9.31
N GLN A 44 -11.86 -12.44 -9.43
CA GLN A 44 -12.17 -11.49 -10.48
C GLN A 44 -11.88 -10.04 -10.10
N ARG A 45 -11.46 -9.81 -8.88
CA ARG A 45 -11.11 -8.45 -8.43
C ARG A 45 -9.87 -7.97 -9.15
N GLU A 46 -9.89 -6.69 -9.51
CA GLU A 46 -8.76 -6.03 -10.14
C GLU A 46 -8.42 -4.77 -9.37
N TYR A 47 -7.15 -4.62 -9.05
CA TYR A 47 -6.62 -3.55 -8.23
C TYR A 47 -5.78 -2.61 -9.08
N SER A 48 -5.86 -1.31 -8.78
CA SER A 48 -5.00 -0.35 -9.46
C SER A 48 -3.60 -0.36 -8.84
N PHE A 49 -2.66 0.32 -9.50
CA PHE A 49 -1.33 0.52 -8.93
C PHE A 49 -1.43 1.21 -7.55
N GLN A 50 -2.26 2.24 -7.45
CA GLN A 50 -2.44 2.96 -6.20
C GLN A 50 -3.00 2.04 -5.11
N ASP A 51 -3.91 1.14 -5.46
CA ASP A 51 -4.42 0.15 -4.53
C ASP A 51 -3.29 -0.72 -3.98
N VAL A 52 -2.36 -1.14 -4.84
CA VAL A 52 -1.23 -1.97 -4.42
C VAL A 52 -0.33 -1.19 -3.46
N VAL A 53 -0.11 0.09 -3.72
CA VAL A 53 0.67 0.94 -2.81
C VAL A 53 -0.02 1.06 -1.45
N LEU A 54 -1.35 1.25 -1.44
CA LEU A 54 -2.12 1.29 -0.19
C LEU A 54 -2.02 -0.02 0.58
N LEU A 55 -2.17 -1.14 -0.12
CA LEU A 55 -2.09 -2.46 0.51
C LEU A 55 -0.71 -2.72 1.10
N LYS A 56 0.34 -2.33 0.38
CA LYS A 56 1.70 -2.48 0.89
C LYS A 56 1.93 -1.61 2.12
N THR A 57 1.37 -0.40 2.13
CA THR A 57 1.42 0.49 3.28
C THR A 57 0.70 -0.13 4.48
N ILE A 58 -0.48 -0.71 4.26
CA ILE A 58 -1.22 -1.41 5.31
C ILE A 58 -0.36 -2.52 5.92
N LYS A 59 0.24 -3.34 5.07
CA LYS A 59 1.09 -4.43 5.55
C LYS A 59 2.25 -3.92 6.39
N ASN A 60 2.92 -2.89 5.91
CA ASN A 60 4.06 -2.33 6.62
C ASN A 60 3.65 -1.77 7.99
N LEU A 61 2.50 -1.10 8.06
CA LEU A 61 2.00 -0.57 9.33
C LEU A 61 1.59 -1.70 10.28
N LEU A 62 0.95 -2.74 9.78
CA LEU A 62 0.59 -3.89 10.60
C LEU A 62 1.83 -4.59 11.16
N ASP A 63 2.85 -4.75 10.34
CA ASP A 63 4.10 -5.40 10.76
C ASP A 63 4.79 -4.64 11.89
N THR A 64 4.55 -3.35 12.02
CA THR A 64 5.13 -2.55 13.09
C THR A 64 4.22 -2.42 14.31
N GLY A 65 3.06 -3.09 14.29
CA GLY A 65 2.18 -3.12 15.46
C GLY A 65 1.11 -2.04 15.52
N VAL A 66 0.93 -1.27 14.45
CA VAL A 66 -0.13 -0.27 14.41
C VAL A 66 -1.48 -0.97 14.30
N ASN A 67 -2.46 -0.57 15.09
CA ASN A 67 -3.76 -1.23 15.06
C ASN A 67 -4.60 -0.81 13.84
N LEU A 68 -5.59 -1.64 13.52
CA LEU A 68 -6.39 -1.46 12.31
C LEU A 68 -7.15 -0.14 12.26
N GLN A 69 -7.63 0.35 13.39
CA GLN A 69 -8.36 1.62 13.40
C GLN A 69 -7.47 2.79 12.97
N ARG A 70 -6.23 2.79 13.44
CA ARG A 70 -5.27 3.82 13.06
C ARG A 70 -4.86 3.67 11.60
N ILE A 71 -4.71 2.43 11.16
CA ILE A 71 -4.39 2.16 9.76
C ILE A 71 -5.51 2.66 8.86
N ARG A 72 -6.78 2.43 9.22
CA ARG A 72 -7.91 2.93 8.42
C ARG A 72 -7.85 4.43 8.23
N LYS A 73 -7.53 5.17 9.29
CA LYS A 73 -7.41 6.63 9.20
C LYS A 73 -6.26 7.05 8.28
N ALA A 74 -5.12 6.36 8.39
CA ALA A 74 -3.98 6.65 7.54
C ALA A 74 -4.30 6.38 6.07
N ILE A 75 -4.97 5.28 5.78
CA ILE A 75 -5.35 4.92 4.41
C ILE A 75 -6.37 5.91 3.84
N ASP A 76 -7.33 6.34 4.63
CA ASP A 76 -8.30 7.34 4.19
C ASP A 76 -7.59 8.64 3.80
N PHE A 77 -6.60 9.05 4.58
CA PHE A 77 -5.79 10.22 4.25
C PHE A 77 -5.04 10.00 2.93
N LEU A 78 -4.40 8.83 2.78
CA LEU A 78 -3.57 8.55 1.62
C LEU A 78 -4.35 8.46 0.31
N ARG A 79 -5.59 8.05 0.36
CA ARG A 79 -6.40 7.85 -0.86
C ARG A 79 -6.41 9.07 -1.78
N GLY A 80 -6.38 10.26 -1.21
CA GLY A 80 -6.37 11.48 -1.99
C GLY A 80 -4.98 11.95 -2.39
N HIS A 81 -3.93 11.23 -2.04
CA HIS A 81 -2.55 11.68 -2.23
C HIS A 81 -1.71 10.75 -3.11
N LEU A 82 -2.34 9.79 -3.77
CA LEU A 82 -1.61 8.82 -4.62
C LEU A 82 -1.95 8.93 -6.10
N ASN A 83 -2.52 10.06 -6.53
CA ASN A 83 -2.78 10.28 -7.96
C ASN A 83 -1.48 10.49 -8.74
N GLU A 84 -0.44 10.92 -8.05
CA GLU A 84 0.90 11.03 -8.60
C GLU A 84 1.89 10.57 -7.54
N PRO A 85 3.16 10.33 -7.90
CA PRO A 85 4.13 9.85 -6.93
C PRO A 85 4.22 10.77 -5.70
N PRO A 86 4.09 10.22 -4.48
CA PRO A 86 4.00 11.05 -3.27
C PRO A 86 5.38 11.46 -2.79
N GLN A 87 5.92 12.52 -3.36
CA GLN A 87 7.26 12.97 -3.01
C GLN A 87 7.30 13.54 -1.59
N GLY A 88 8.24 13.03 -0.81
CA GLY A 88 8.48 13.54 0.53
C GLY A 88 7.42 13.19 1.57
N LEU A 89 6.42 12.41 1.21
CA LEU A 89 5.38 12.04 2.15
C LEU A 89 5.86 10.90 3.04
N THR A 90 5.83 11.13 4.34
CA THR A 90 6.24 10.15 5.35
C THR A 90 5.14 9.99 6.37
N LEU A 91 4.83 8.74 6.70
CA LEU A 91 3.95 8.43 7.83
C LEU A 91 4.81 8.12 9.04
N LEU A 92 4.48 8.73 10.16
CA LEU A 92 5.17 8.46 11.42
C LEU A 92 4.17 7.91 12.43
N SER A 93 4.63 7.04 13.30
CA SER A 93 3.77 6.48 14.33
C SER A 93 4.52 6.44 15.67
N ASP A 94 3.79 6.76 16.73
CA ASP A 94 4.31 6.61 18.10
C ASP A 94 3.83 5.29 18.72
N GLY A 95 3.27 4.41 17.89
CA GLY A 95 2.69 3.14 18.34
C GLY A 95 1.20 3.26 18.68
N ASN A 96 0.69 4.48 18.76
CA ASN A 96 -0.71 4.73 19.05
C ASN A 96 -1.41 5.51 17.95
N LYS A 97 -0.80 6.60 17.49
CA LYS A 97 -1.36 7.41 16.41
C LYS A 97 -0.43 7.37 15.20
N VAL A 98 -0.98 7.73 14.04
CA VAL A 98 -0.20 7.87 12.81
C VAL A 98 -0.26 9.33 12.38
N TYR A 99 0.88 9.89 12.08
CA TYR A 99 1.03 11.27 11.63
C TYR A 99 1.58 11.29 10.21
N ALA A 100 1.21 12.30 9.44
CA ALA A 100 1.73 12.47 8.09
C ALA A 100 2.61 13.72 8.03
N ALA A 101 3.77 13.60 7.40
CA ALA A 101 4.68 14.71 7.16
C ALA A 101 4.97 14.76 5.68
N SER A 102 4.96 15.95 5.09
CA SER A 102 5.19 16.14 3.67
C SER A 102 6.54 16.77 3.36
N SER A 103 7.37 16.98 4.34
CA SER A 103 8.72 17.54 4.14
C SER A 103 9.66 16.99 5.20
N PRO A 104 10.99 17.03 4.93
CA PRO A 104 11.97 16.64 5.94
C PRO A 104 11.87 17.46 7.22
N ASP A 105 11.55 18.75 7.13
CA ASP A 105 11.41 19.60 8.29
C ASP A 105 10.25 19.17 9.18
N GLU A 106 9.13 18.77 8.58
CA GLU A 106 7.99 18.25 9.34
C GLU A 106 8.34 16.94 10.03
N VAL A 107 9.12 16.07 9.37
CA VAL A 107 9.56 14.82 9.97
C VAL A 107 10.40 15.11 11.21
N ILE A 108 11.37 16.02 11.09
CA ILE A 108 12.24 16.38 12.20
C ILE A 108 11.43 16.96 13.35
N ASP A 109 10.46 17.83 13.05
CA ASP A 109 9.61 18.46 14.04
C ASP A 109 8.78 17.42 14.82
N LEU A 110 8.19 16.48 14.12
CA LEU A 110 7.41 15.42 14.75
C LEU A 110 8.27 14.51 15.61
N LEU A 111 9.47 14.18 15.15
CA LEU A 111 10.40 13.37 15.93
C LEU A 111 10.85 14.11 17.19
N ALA A 112 11.08 15.41 17.09
CA ALA A 112 11.47 16.22 18.25
C ALA A 112 10.38 16.27 19.32
N ARG A 113 9.13 16.12 18.92
CA ARG A 113 8.00 16.07 19.84
C ARG A 113 7.74 14.67 20.40
N GLY A 114 8.58 13.70 20.05
CA GLY A 114 8.42 12.33 20.50
C GLY A 114 7.28 11.57 19.82
N GLN A 115 6.85 12.03 18.65
CA GLN A 115 5.71 11.44 17.96
C GLN A 115 6.08 10.43 16.89
N GLY A 116 7.34 10.04 16.81
CA GLY A 116 7.77 9.06 15.84
C GLY A 116 8.72 8.06 16.41
N VAL A 117 8.28 6.84 16.67
CA VAL A 117 9.15 5.71 16.92
C VAL A 117 9.30 4.85 15.67
N PHE A 118 8.46 5.10 14.67
CA PHE A 118 8.48 4.39 13.41
C PHE A 118 8.13 5.36 12.31
N ALA A 119 8.88 5.36 11.23
CA ALA A 119 8.62 6.21 10.07
C ALA A 119 8.56 5.37 8.81
N LEU A 120 7.59 5.64 7.95
CA LEU A 120 7.42 4.96 6.69
C LEU A 120 7.35 6.00 5.57
N ALA A 121 8.37 6.03 4.73
CA ALA A 121 8.38 6.92 3.58
C ALA A 121 7.48 6.33 2.49
N VAL A 122 6.39 7.01 2.19
CA VAL A 122 5.39 6.50 1.24
C VAL A 122 5.93 6.51 -0.19
N ASP A 123 6.78 7.47 -0.52
CA ASP A 123 7.44 7.47 -1.83
C ASP A 123 8.33 6.23 -2.02
N LYS A 124 8.94 5.74 -0.95
CA LYS A 124 9.72 4.52 -1.01
C LYS A 124 8.82 3.30 -1.24
N VAL A 125 7.66 3.26 -0.58
CA VAL A 125 6.69 2.18 -0.83
C VAL A 125 6.27 2.19 -2.29
N TRP A 126 5.99 3.35 -2.84
CA TRP A 126 5.64 3.50 -4.25
C TRP A 126 6.75 2.93 -5.15
N SER A 127 8.00 3.31 -4.90
CA SER A 127 9.15 2.82 -5.69
C SER A 127 9.35 1.33 -5.53
N ASP A 128 9.17 0.79 -4.34
CA ASP A 128 9.30 -0.65 -4.08
C ASP A 128 8.24 -1.43 -4.86
N VAL A 129 7.01 -0.93 -4.92
CA VAL A 129 5.93 -1.57 -5.68
C VAL A 129 6.26 -1.53 -7.18
N GLU A 130 6.72 -0.40 -7.69
CA GLU A 130 7.14 -0.30 -9.08
C GLU A 130 8.23 -1.33 -9.41
N GLY A 131 9.21 -1.45 -8.54
CA GLY A 131 10.30 -2.41 -8.72
C GLY A 131 9.81 -3.86 -8.69
N SER A 132 8.89 -4.17 -7.80
CA SER A 132 8.32 -5.52 -7.70
C SER A 132 7.51 -5.88 -8.95
N ILE A 133 6.76 -4.92 -9.48
CA ILE A 133 6.00 -5.14 -10.71
C ILE A 133 6.94 -5.41 -11.88
N LYS A 134 8.01 -4.65 -12.02
CA LYS A 134 9.00 -4.86 -13.06
C LYS A 134 9.64 -6.24 -12.98
N LYS A 135 9.99 -6.66 -11.79
CA LYS A 135 10.57 -7.99 -11.58
C LYS A 135 9.60 -9.10 -11.96
N GLN A 136 8.33 -8.95 -11.59
CA GLN A 136 7.32 -9.93 -11.94
C GLN A 136 7.11 -10.03 -13.44
N THR A 137 7.05 -8.88 -14.12
CA THR A 137 6.90 -8.81 -15.57
C THR A 137 8.08 -9.47 -16.27
N LEU A 138 9.30 -9.19 -15.84
CA LEU A 138 10.51 -9.79 -16.42
C LEU A 138 10.53 -11.30 -16.22
N LYS A 139 10.10 -11.77 -15.06
CA LYS A 139 10.05 -13.20 -14.79
C LYS A 139 9.08 -13.91 -15.71
N VAL A 140 7.90 -13.35 -15.91
CA VAL A 140 6.90 -13.91 -16.81
C VAL A 140 7.40 -13.90 -18.24
N ALA A 141 8.03 -12.80 -18.68
CA ALA A 141 8.57 -12.69 -20.03
C ALA A 141 9.63 -13.74 -20.28
N ARG A 142 10.54 -13.98 -19.33
CA ARG A 142 11.56 -15.00 -19.47
C ARG A 142 10.97 -16.40 -19.54
N ALA A 143 9.98 -16.69 -18.71
CA ALA A 143 9.33 -17.99 -18.70
C ALA A 143 8.53 -18.24 -19.98
N GLY A 144 7.88 -17.21 -20.49
CA GLY A 144 7.07 -17.37 -21.70
C GLY A 144 7.83 -17.15 -22.99
N GLY A 145 8.99 -16.50 -22.93
CA GLY A 145 9.75 -16.17 -24.12
C GLY A 145 10.85 -17.15 -24.49
N ALA A 146 10.88 -18.24 -23.83
CA ALA A 146 11.92 -19.25 -24.07
C ALA A 146 11.94 -19.71 -25.52
#